data_51ff67f893d8f50b3b14dcdaee86e998
#
_entry.id   51ff67f893d8f50b3b14dcdaee86e998
#
_cell.length_a   1.000
_cell.length_b   1.000
_cell.length_c   1.000
_cell.angle_alpha   90.00
_cell.angle_beta   90.00
_cell.angle_gamma   90.00
#
_symmetry.space_group_name_H-M   'P 1'
#
loop_
_entity.id
_entity.type
_entity.pdbx_description
1 polymer ?
#
loop_
_entity_poly.entity_id
_entity_poly.type
_entity_poly.pdbx_seq_one_letter_code
_entity_poly.pdbx_strand_id
1 'polypeptide(L)'
;MTKVTINPGVCGLITKVQAETDEECMDVTVHISSACEAVQKMAAALGTEFDAFDICLKKPGENAFYQYASQNFPVHASCPVIAGIVKCMEVECKLALPKDAQITFD
;
A
#
# COMPACT_ATOMS: atom_id res chain seq x y z
N MET A 1 4.69 11.95 -9.18
CA MET A 1 4.89 11.26 -7.89
C MET A 1 3.65 11.39 -7.01
N THR A 2 3.15 10.29 -6.51
CA THR A 2 1.98 10.27 -5.61
C THR A 2 2.46 9.91 -4.20
N LYS A 3 1.96 10.64 -3.22
CA LYS A 3 2.30 10.42 -1.81
C LYS A 3 1.02 10.28 -1.01
N VAL A 4 0.99 9.30 -0.11
CA VAL A 4 -0.12 9.13 0.82
C VAL A 4 0.38 9.00 2.25
N THR A 5 -0.46 9.41 3.19
CA THR A 5 -0.27 9.16 4.61
C THR A 5 -1.44 8.30 5.07
N ILE A 6 -1.14 7.17 5.70
CA ILE A 6 -2.16 6.25 6.17
C ILE A 6 -2.17 6.29 7.69
N ASN A 7 -3.29 6.76 8.24
CA ASN A 7 -3.54 6.71 9.68
C ASN A 7 -4.40 5.47 9.94
N PRO A 8 -3.85 4.45 10.60
CA PRO A 8 -4.58 3.19 10.76
C PRO A 8 -5.64 3.20 11.86
N GLY A 9 -5.69 4.27 12.65
CA GLY A 9 -6.67 4.39 13.72
C GLY A 9 -6.10 4.01 15.07
N VAL A 10 -6.67 3.00 15.72
CA VAL A 10 -6.40 2.67 17.14
C VAL A 10 -4.92 2.50 17.46
N CYS A 11 -4.16 1.82 16.62
CA CYS A 11 -2.73 1.60 16.91
C CYS A 11 -1.89 2.86 16.73
N GLY A 12 -2.35 3.84 15.95
CA GLY A 12 -1.65 5.11 15.75
C GLY A 12 -0.32 5.03 15.01
N LEU A 13 0.04 3.89 14.45
CA LEU A 13 1.32 3.67 13.79
C LEU A 13 1.25 4.12 12.33
N ILE A 14 1.56 5.38 12.09
CA ILE A 14 1.41 6.02 10.77
C ILE A 14 2.34 5.39 9.74
N THR A 15 1.82 5.24 8.52
CA THR A 15 2.59 4.80 7.36
C THR A 15 2.53 5.86 6.27
N LYS A 16 3.68 6.17 5.66
CA LYS A 16 3.79 7.08 4.52
C LYS A 16 4.29 6.31 3.32
N VAL A 17 3.69 6.55 2.17
CA VAL A 17 4.01 5.86 0.94
C VAL A 17 4.25 6.87 -0.17
N GLN A 18 5.28 6.64 -0.97
CA GLN A 18 5.53 7.40 -2.20
C GLN A 18 5.59 6.41 -3.34
N ALA A 19 4.84 6.67 -4.39
CA ALA A 19 4.87 5.89 -5.61
C ALA A 19 5.26 6.75 -6.79
N GLU A 20 6.13 6.22 -7.65
CA GLU A 20 6.60 6.93 -8.83
C GLU A 20 6.69 5.95 -9.99
N THR A 21 6.17 6.35 -11.13
CA THR A 21 6.22 5.56 -12.35
C THR A 21 6.64 6.43 -13.52
N ASP A 22 7.02 5.78 -14.63
CA ASP A 22 7.33 6.46 -15.88
C ASP A 22 6.04 6.77 -16.67
N GLU A 23 6.17 7.28 -17.89
CA GLU A 23 5.04 7.63 -18.72
C GLU A 23 4.20 6.42 -19.15
N GLU A 24 4.79 5.22 -19.14
CA GLU A 24 4.11 4.00 -19.55
C GLU A 24 3.27 3.39 -18.43
N CYS A 25 3.50 3.82 -17.18
CA CYS A 25 2.75 3.35 -16.01
C CYS A 25 2.80 1.83 -15.82
N MET A 26 3.89 1.20 -16.19
CA MET A 26 4.06 -0.25 -16.07
C MET A 26 4.86 -0.63 -14.85
N ASP A 27 6.00 0.02 -14.65
CA ASP A 27 6.87 -0.23 -13.49
C ASP A 27 6.71 0.89 -12.49
N VAL A 28 6.51 0.54 -11.23
CA VAL A 28 6.30 1.51 -10.15
C VAL A 28 7.36 1.33 -9.09
N THR A 29 8.02 2.43 -8.74
CA THR A 29 8.94 2.46 -7.60
C THR A 29 8.16 2.95 -6.38
N VAL A 30 8.15 2.15 -5.31
CA VAL A 30 7.36 2.45 -4.11
C VAL A 30 8.29 2.49 -2.89
N HIS A 31 8.24 3.60 -2.17
CA HIS A 31 8.95 3.76 -0.91
C HIS A 31 7.95 3.82 0.23
N ILE A 32 8.13 2.95 1.22
CA ILE A 32 7.23 2.83 2.37
C ILE A 32 8.01 3.14 3.63
N SER A 33 7.50 4.09 4.41
CA SER A 33 8.04 4.44 5.74
C SER A 33 6.92 4.27 6.75
N SER A 34 7.14 3.45 7.78
CA SER A 34 6.09 3.12 8.73
C SER A 34 6.63 3.02 10.15
N ALA A 35 5.79 3.39 11.12
CA ALA A 35 6.07 3.14 12.52
C ALA A 35 5.72 1.69 12.93
N CYS A 36 5.00 0.95 12.08
CA CYS A 36 4.61 -0.43 12.35
C CYS A 36 5.72 -1.39 11.92
N GLU A 37 6.21 -2.20 12.86
CA GLU A 37 7.29 -3.16 12.58
C GLU A 37 6.91 -4.18 11.50
N ALA A 38 5.67 -4.66 11.51
CA ALA A 38 5.20 -5.61 10.50
C ALA A 38 5.26 -5.01 9.10
N VAL A 39 4.87 -3.74 8.95
CA VAL A 39 4.93 -3.03 7.67
C VAL A 39 6.39 -2.78 7.26
N GLN A 40 7.26 -2.43 8.21
CA GLN A 40 8.69 -2.26 7.93
C GLN A 40 9.30 -3.54 7.37
N LYS A 41 8.99 -4.68 7.97
CA LYS A 41 9.48 -5.98 7.51
C LYS A 41 8.94 -6.34 6.12
N MET A 42 7.68 -6.05 5.87
CA MET A 42 7.07 -6.27 4.56
C MET A 42 7.77 -5.44 3.48
N ALA A 43 7.99 -4.16 3.75
CA ALA A 43 8.67 -3.27 2.81
C ALA A 43 10.09 -3.77 2.51
N ALA A 44 10.82 -4.21 3.53
CA ALA A 44 12.16 -4.76 3.35
C ALA A 44 12.15 -6.05 2.52
N ALA A 45 11.17 -6.92 2.76
CA ALA A 45 11.09 -8.22 2.08
C ALA A 45 10.68 -8.08 0.61
N LEU A 46 9.74 -7.19 0.31
CA LEU A 46 9.21 -7.04 -1.05
C LEU A 46 10.01 -6.09 -1.93
N GLY A 47 10.82 -5.23 -1.32
CA GLY A 47 11.63 -4.26 -2.07
C GLY A 47 10.83 -3.05 -2.53
N THR A 48 11.34 -2.36 -3.55
CA THR A 48 10.78 -1.09 -4.01
C THR A 48 10.23 -1.11 -5.43
N GLU A 49 10.53 -2.13 -6.21
CA GLU A 49 10.13 -2.18 -7.61
C GLU A 49 8.98 -3.16 -7.83
N PHE A 50 7.91 -2.69 -8.49
CA PHE A 50 6.71 -3.49 -8.70
C PHE A 50 6.17 -3.30 -10.10
N ASP A 51 5.51 -4.34 -10.63
CA ASP A 51 4.71 -4.24 -11.83
C ASP A 51 3.32 -3.73 -11.45
N ALA A 52 2.88 -2.66 -12.11
CA ALA A 52 1.62 -1.99 -11.77
C ALA A 52 0.41 -2.94 -11.90
N PHE A 53 0.38 -3.76 -12.93
CA PHE A 53 -0.75 -4.66 -13.16
C PHE A 53 -0.79 -5.80 -12.15
N ASP A 54 0.37 -6.29 -11.74
CA ASP A 54 0.45 -7.37 -10.74
C ASP A 54 0.01 -6.93 -9.35
N ILE A 55 0.03 -5.63 -9.07
CA ILE A 55 -0.42 -5.11 -7.78
C ILE A 55 -1.84 -4.57 -7.87
N CYS A 56 -2.10 -3.70 -8.86
CA CYS A 56 -3.34 -2.91 -8.89
C CYS A 56 -4.52 -3.64 -9.53
N LEU A 57 -4.27 -4.57 -10.45
CA LEU A 57 -5.32 -5.25 -11.20
C LEU A 57 -5.53 -6.69 -10.75
N LYS A 58 -5.28 -6.95 -9.48
CA LYS A 58 -5.57 -8.24 -8.85
C LYS A 58 -6.82 -8.14 -7.99
N LYS A 59 -7.43 -9.29 -7.72
CA LYS A 59 -8.55 -9.35 -6.78
C LYS A 59 -8.05 -9.05 -5.36
N PRO A 60 -8.95 -8.59 -4.47
CA PRO A 60 -8.57 -8.35 -3.09
C PRO A 60 -7.90 -9.57 -2.47
N GLY A 61 -6.73 -9.36 -1.86
CA GLY A 61 -6.00 -10.43 -1.21
C GLY A 61 -5.01 -11.17 -2.10
N GLU A 62 -4.96 -10.89 -3.40
CA GLU A 62 -4.14 -11.68 -4.32
C GLU A 62 -2.79 -11.05 -4.68
N ASN A 63 -2.57 -9.76 -4.42
CA ASN A 63 -1.26 -9.17 -4.76
C ASN A 63 -0.19 -9.54 -3.73
N ALA A 64 1.06 -9.22 -4.06
CA ALA A 64 2.20 -9.58 -3.23
C ALA A 64 2.13 -9.02 -1.81
N PHE A 65 1.56 -7.82 -1.63
CA PHE A 65 1.42 -7.22 -0.31
C PHE A 65 0.47 -8.03 0.57
N TYR A 66 -0.70 -8.38 0.05
CA TYR A 66 -1.65 -9.19 0.80
C TYR A 66 -1.15 -10.61 1.03
N GLN A 67 -0.45 -11.19 0.07
CA GLN A 67 0.12 -12.53 0.24
C GLN A 67 1.17 -12.54 1.35
N TYR A 68 2.04 -11.54 1.37
CA TYR A 68 3.02 -11.41 2.44
C TYR A 68 2.32 -11.27 3.80
N ALA A 69 1.32 -10.41 3.87
CA ALA A 69 0.61 -10.16 5.11
C ALA A 69 -0.11 -11.40 5.63
N SER A 70 -0.71 -12.20 4.74
CA SER A 70 -1.43 -13.41 5.14
C SER A 70 -0.51 -14.45 5.77
N GLN A 71 0.78 -14.42 5.45
CA GLN A 71 1.76 -15.39 5.93
C GLN A 71 2.60 -14.86 7.10
N ASN A 72 2.76 -13.56 7.22
CA ASN A 72 3.76 -12.97 8.11
C ASN A 72 3.23 -11.95 9.10
N PHE A 73 2.06 -11.35 8.85
CA PHE A 73 1.50 -10.38 9.78
C PHE A 73 0.88 -11.06 10.98
N PRO A 74 0.86 -10.40 12.15
CA PRO A 74 0.05 -10.87 13.28
C PRO A 74 -1.43 -10.83 12.95
N VAL A 75 -2.26 -11.41 13.80
CA VAL A 75 -3.72 -11.45 13.59
C VAL A 75 -4.28 -10.02 13.70
N HIS A 76 -4.48 -9.38 12.56
CA HIS A 76 -4.99 -8.01 12.47
C HIS A 76 -5.65 -7.81 11.10
N ALA A 77 -6.81 -8.42 10.93
CA ALA A 77 -7.48 -8.51 9.63
C ALA A 77 -7.90 -7.16 9.05
N SER A 78 -8.17 -6.17 9.91
CA SER A 78 -8.72 -4.88 9.46
C SER A 78 -7.68 -3.80 9.21
N CYS A 79 -6.39 -4.10 9.23
CA CYS A 79 -5.35 -3.10 9.02
C CYS A 79 -5.49 -2.47 7.63
N PRO A 80 -5.66 -1.12 7.54
CA PRO A 80 -5.90 -0.46 6.25
C PRO A 80 -4.63 -0.13 5.48
N VAL A 81 -3.46 -0.48 6.01
CA VAL A 81 -2.18 -0.02 5.43
C VAL A 81 -1.99 -0.52 4.01
N ILE A 82 -2.24 -1.82 3.76
CA ILE A 82 -2.05 -2.36 2.42
C ILE A 82 -2.98 -1.70 1.42
N ALA A 83 -4.25 -1.50 1.79
CA ALA A 83 -5.20 -0.80 0.93
C ALA A 83 -4.69 0.60 0.58
N GLY A 84 -4.10 1.30 1.53
CA GLY A 84 -3.51 2.62 1.31
C GLY A 84 -2.30 2.59 0.38
N ILE A 85 -1.45 1.59 0.51
CA ILE A 85 -0.30 1.39 -0.40
C ILE A 85 -0.80 1.20 -1.83
N VAL A 86 -1.77 0.31 -2.01
CA VAL A 86 -2.32 0.01 -3.33
C VAL A 86 -3.02 1.24 -3.92
N LYS A 87 -3.76 2.00 -3.10
CA LYS A 87 -4.38 3.25 -3.57
C LYS A 87 -3.34 4.25 -4.06
N CYS A 88 -2.21 4.37 -3.39
CA CYS A 88 -1.13 5.23 -3.83
C CYS A 88 -0.62 4.82 -5.21
N MET A 89 -0.42 3.53 -5.42
CA MET A 89 0.04 2.99 -6.69
C MET A 89 -1.02 3.17 -7.79
N GLU A 90 -2.29 2.93 -7.47
CA GLU A 90 -3.38 3.12 -8.43
C GLU A 90 -3.46 4.56 -8.93
N VAL A 91 -3.35 5.53 -8.02
CA VAL A 91 -3.37 6.94 -8.40
C VAL A 91 -2.17 7.29 -9.27
N GLU A 92 -0.99 6.85 -8.88
CA GLU A 92 0.23 7.12 -9.66
C GLU A 92 0.14 6.53 -11.07
N CYS A 93 -0.45 5.34 -11.20
CA CYS A 93 -0.61 4.65 -12.48
C CYS A 93 -1.85 5.10 -13.26
N LYS A 94 -2.54 6.14 -12.80
CA LYS A 94 -3.74 6.71 -13.46
C LYS A 94 -4.91 5.72 -13.52
N LEU A 95 -4.97 4.80 -12.59
CA LEU A 95 -6.05 3.81 -12.48
C LEU A 95 -7.14 4.27 -11.50
N ALA A 96 -6.90 5.29 -10.71
CA ALA A 96 -7.86 5.83 -9.75
C ALA A 96 -7.63 7.33 -9.54
N LEU A 97 -8.66 8.03 -9.08
CA LEU A 97 -8.57 9.43 -8.74
C LEU A 97 -7.98 9.62 -7.33
N PRO A 98 -7.23 10.72 -7.11
CA PRO A 98 -6.60 10.98 -5.80
C PRO A 98 -7.60 11.52 -4.79
N LYS A 99 -8.49 10.68 -4.32
CA LYS A 99 -9.50 11.05 -3.34
C LYS A 99 -9.34 10.23 -2.07
N ASP A 100 -9.38 10.92 -0.93
CA ASP A 100 -9.24 10.28 0.37
C ASP A 100 -10.35 9.27 0.65
N ALA A 101 -9.99 8.18 1.29
CA ALA A 101 -10.95 7.21 1.79
C ALA A 101 -11.07 7.38 3.31
N GLN A 102 -12.28 7.25 3.84
CA GLN A 102 -12.55 7.42 5.26
C GLN A 102 -13.42 6.28 5.78
N ILE A 103 -13.17 5.92 7.05
CA ILE A 103 -14.04 5.03 7.81
C ILE A 103 -14.35 5.78 9.11
N THR A 104 -15.62 6.13 9.29
CA THR A 104 -16.07 6.94 10.42
C THR A 104 -17.03 6.12 11.29
N PHE A 105 -16.80 6.13 12.60
CA PHE A 105 -17.72 5.49 13.55
C PHE A 105 -18.74 6.49 14.03
N ASP A 106 -20.00 6.09 13.95
CA ASP A 106 -21.15 6.95 14.32
C ASP A 106 -21.58 6.72 15.77
#